data_02b96e826712a476e5d0a665a1e0093e
#
_entry.id   02b96e826712a476e5d0a665a1e0093e
#
_cell.length_a   1.000
_cell.length_b   1.000
_cell.length_c   1.000
_cell.angle_alpha   90.00
_cell.angle_beta   90.00
_cell.angle_gamma   90.00
#
_symmetry.space_group_name_H-M   'P 1'
#
loop_
_entity.id
_entity.type
_entity.pdbx_description
1 polymer ?
#
loop_
_entity_poly.entity_id
_entity_poly.type
_entity_poly.pdbx_seq_one_letter_code
_entity_poly.pdbx_strand_id
1 'polypeptide(L)'
;MLPTSDFPVAHKPKTPDLCRKNSFTALQPYLSVQNPRTWLIATVFLLQILLLLTARSLPTSASRNRNHLVSPATTSTQCALGEVYVYELPPVFNTGLLEKCDDLNPWTSRCNALSNDGLGKRTTRLDGVVPGNLTHTWYWTDQFSLEIIYHNRMMNYKCRTMEPNSATAFYIPFYAGLAVGKYLWTSNYTAKDRDRHCDMMLKWVRDQPYWNRSDGWDHFITMGRITWDFRRSKDGDWGSSCIYLPGMRNITRLLIERNSWDYFDIGVPYPTGFHPGSAADVARWQKFVGGRDRTTLYCFAGATRGFIKNDFRGLLLDRCYNDTGSCRVVDCGGSKCSNGTSAILETFLSSDFCLQPRGDSFTRRSIFDCMLAGSIPVFFWKRTAYYQYEWFLPGEPESYSVFIDRYAVQNGTSIKEVLGKIGRDEVKRMRDKVIEYIPRIVYAKSSRGLEGMKDAFDIAVEGVLKRNKEQEQAGYKWR
;
A
#
# COMPACT_ATOMS: atom_id res chain seq x y z
N MET A 1 -18.80 18.38 5.85
CA MET A 1 -18.20 18.81 7.13
C MET A 1 -17.92 17.54 7.94
N LEU A 2 -16.66 17.22 8.22
CA LEU A 2 -16.34 16.29 9.28
C LEU A 2 -16.48 17.06 10.59
N PRO A 3 -17.25 16.58 11.58
CA PRO A 3 -17.30 17.25 12.86
C PRO A 3 -15.91 17.21 13.50
N THR A 4 -15.51 18.30 14.11
CA THR A 4 -14.35 18.40 14.96
C THR A 4 -14.57 17.50 16.17
N SER A 5 -14.05 16.29 16.15
CA SER A 5 -13.97 15.48 17.36
C SER A 5 -12.69 15.86 18.10
N ASP A 6 -12.83 16.33 19.31
CA ASP A 6 -11.74 16.53 20.26
C ASP A 6 -11.06 15.19 20.53
N PHE A 7 -9.84 15.03 20.02
CA PHE A 7 -9.01 13.88 20.39
C PHE A 7 -8.33 14.18 21.72
N PRO A 8 -8.47 13.33 22.74
CA PRO A 8 -7.74 13.50 23.98
C PRO A 8 -6.24 13.34 23.71
N VAL A 9 -5.47 14.30 24.19
CA VAL A 9 -4.02 14.32 24.16
C VAL A 9 -3.51 13.21 25.08
N ALA A 10 -2.90 12.17 24.51
CA ALA A 10 -2.19 11.17 25.30
C ALA A 10 -0.96 11.82 25.95
N HIS A 11 -0.95 11.88 27.27
CA HIS A 11 0.21 12.27 28.09
C HIS A 11 1.37 11.30 27.82
N LYS A 12 2.52 11.85 27.41
CA LYS A 12 3.79 11.12 27.35
C LYS A 12 4.26 10.79 28.77
N PRO A 13 4.72 9.56 29.04
CA PRO A 13 5.51 9.31 30.24
C PRO A 13 6.87 9.99 30.13
N LYS A 14 7.29 10.66 31.19
CA LYS A 14 8.62 11.25 31.35
C LYS A 14 9.65 10.12 31.42
N THR A 15 10.62 10.14 30.50
CA THR A 15 11.85 9.35 30.64
C THR A 15 12.86 10.12 31.48
N PRO A 16 13.61 9.46 32.37
CA PRO A 16 14.68 10.12 33.14
C PRO A 16 15.91 10.36 32.21
N ASP A 17 16.46 11.56 32.33
CA ASP A 17 17.75 11.91 31.76
C ASP A 17 18.87 11.12 32.41
N LEU A 18 19.61 10.37 31.62
CA LEU A 18 20.94 9.86 31.97
C LEU A 18 21.95 10.35 30.95
N CYS A 19 22.45 11.56 31.24
CA CYS A 19 23.62 12.11 30.58
C CYS A 19 24.86 11.44 31.16
N ARG A 20 25.54 10.58 30.40
CA ARG A 20 26.88 10.11 30.74
C ARG A 20 27.80 10.33 29.53
N LYS A 21 28.67 11.31 29.68
CA LYS A 21 29.82 11.55 28.81
C LYS A 21 30.71 10.31 28.82
N ASN A 22 31.04 9.76 27.66
CA ASN A 22 32.21 8.93 27.50
C ASN A 22 32.99 9.39 26.26
N SER A 23 34.22 9.72 26.52
CA SER A 23 35.27 10.10 25.62
C SER A 23 35.57 9.00 24.59
N PHE A 24 35.72 9.40 23.34
CA PHE A 24 36.26 8.58 22.27
C PHE A 24 37.78 8.41 22.49
N THR A 25 38.19 7.18 22.76
CA THR A 25 39.57 6.72 22.56
C THR A 25 39.62 5.88 21.30
N ALA A 26 40.53 6.28 20.40
CA ALA A 26 40.78 5.59 19.14
C ALA A 26 41.29 4.16 19.37
N LEU A 27 40.63 3.18 18.75
CA LEU A 27 41.11 1.80 18.67
C LEU A 27 41.96 1.65 17.40
N GLN A 28 43.26 1.55 17.58
CA GLN A 28 44.19 1.02 16.58
C GLN A 28 44.01 -0.50 16.44
N PRO A 29 44.08 -1.07 15.23
CA PRO A 29 43.95 -2.51 15.06
C PRO A 29 45.28 -3.22 15.38
N TYR A 30 45.33 -3.97 16.46
CA TYR A 30 46.38 -4.95 16.72
C TYR A 30 46.02 -6.29 16.05
N LEU A 31 46.47 -6.51 14.85
CA LEU A 31 46.59 -7.86 14.28
C LEU A 31 47.92 -8.47 14.71
N SER A 32 47.93 -9.12 15.85
CA SER A 32 49.06 -9.94 16.28
C SER A 32 48.87 -11.37 15.75
N VAL A 33 49.77 -11.80 14.83
CA VAL A 33 49.78 -13.07 14.12
C VAL A 33 50.25 -14.26 15.02
N GLN A 34 50.34 -14.08 16.33
CA GLN A 34 50.90 -15.12 17.23
C GLN A 34 49.90 -15.73 18.23
N ASN A 35 48.59 -15.65 17.98
CA ASN A 35 47.63 -16.23 18.90
C ASN A 35 47.06 -17.55 18.33
N PRO A 36 47.25 -18.72 18.97
CA PRO A 36 46.77 -20.02 18.48
C PRO A 36 45.26 -20.07 18.26
N ARG A 37 44.51 -19.19 18.93
CA ARG A 37 43.05 -19.08 18.74
C ARG A 37 42.68 -18.45 17.40
N THR A 38 43.47 -17.49 16.87
CA THR A 38 43.24 -16.91 15.54
C THR A 38 43.51 -17.88 14.41
N TRP A 39 44.50 -18.77 14.56
CA TRP A 39 44.75 -19.84 13.62
C TRP A 39 43.64 -20.88 13.61
N LEU A 40 43.03 -21.18 14.76
CA LEU A 40 41.94 -22.13 14.86
C LEU A 40 40.66 -21.59 14.18
N ILE A 41 40.39 -20.32 14.32
CA ILE A 41 39.25 -19.68 13.64
C ILE A 41 39.49 -19.62 12.12
N ALA A 42 40.68 -19.27 11.67
CA ALA A 42 41.03 -19.22 10.26
C ALA A 42 40.98 -20.62 9.58
N THR A 43 41.40 -21.68 10.28
CA THR A 43 41.32 -23.07 9.78
C THR A 43 39.85 -23.55 9.70
N VAL A 44 39.00 -23.21 10.66
CA VAL A 44 37.58 -23.55 10.62
C VAL A 44 36.88 -22.86 9.44
N PHE A 45 37.17 -21.57 9.20
CA PHE A 45 36.63 -20.84 8.04
C PHE A 45 37.11 -21.44 6.71
N LEU A 46 38.40 -21.81 6.59
CA LEU A 46 38.94 -22.46 5.39
C LEU A 46 38.30 -23.83 5.15
N LEU A 47 38.08 -24.62 6.18
CA LEU A 47 37.38 -25.90 6.09
C LEU A 47 35.92 -25.74 5.66
N GLN A 48 35.21 -24.72 6.14
CA GLN A 48 33.85 -24.44 5.72
C GLN A 48 33.79 -24.04 4.24
N ILE A 49 34.73 -23.20 3.77
CA ILE A 49 34.81 -22.81 2.36
C ILE A 49 35.11 -24.03 1.49
N LEU A 50 36.02 -24.90 1.92
CA LEU A 50 36.37 -26.15 1.20
C LEU A 50 35.17 -27.10 1.11
N LEU A 51 34.42 -27.27 2.19
CA LEU A 51 33.18 -28.06 2.22
C LEU A 51 32.08 -27.48 1.27
N LEU A 52 31.96 -26.19 1.18
CA LEU A 52 31.03 -25.53 0.26
C LEU A 52 31.45 -25.69 -1.21
N LEU A 53 32.76 -25.69 -1.48
CA LEU A 53 33.30 -25.89 -2.83
C LEU A 53 33.20 -27.36 -3.27
N THR A 54 33.40 -28.32 -2.36
CA THR A 54 33.26 -29.76 -2.66
C THR A 54 31.79 -30.17 -2.81
N ALA A 55 30.86 -29.56 -2.08
CA ALA A 55 29.42 -29.78 -2.25
C ALA A 55 28.89 -29.31 -3.62
N ARG A 56 29.57 -28.36 -4.27
CA ARG A 56 29.22 -27.88 -5.62
C ARG A 56 29.80 -28.72 -6.77
N SER A 57 30.71 -29.64 -6.50
CA SER A 57 31.40 -30.43 -7.52
C SER A 57 31.03 -31.93 -7.59
N LEU A 58 29.98 -32.34 -6.89
CA LEU A 58 29.48 -33.74 -6.99
C LEU A 58 28.56 -33.86 -8.23
N PRO A 59 28.89 -34.70 -9.21
CA PRO A 59 28.02 -34.96 -10.35
C PRO A 59 26.84 -35.83 -9.89
N THR A 60 25.62 -35.35 -10.15
CA THR A 60 24.39 -36.14 -9.99
C THR A 60 24.38 -37.29 -10.97
N SER A 61 24.59 -38.54 -10.45
CA SER A 61 24.46 -39.75 -11.23
C SER A 61 23.01 -39.98 -11.66
N ALA A 62 22.87 -40.17 -12.97
CA ALA A 62 21.63 -40.55 -13.61
C ALA A 62 21.16 -41.93 -13.15
N SER A 63 19.94 -42.06 -12.69
CA SER A 63 19.25 -43.34 -12.51
C SER A 63 18.20 -43.53 -13.61
N ARG A 64 18.24 -44.73 -14.11
CA ARG A 64 17.69 -45.37 -15.31
C ARG A 64 16.18 -45.61 -15.19
N ASN A 65 15.47 -45.29 -16.25
CA ASN A 65 14.12 -45.72 -16.70
C ASN A 65 13.35 -46.78 -15.92
N ARG A 66 12.12 -46.41 -15.58
CA ARG A 66 10.94 -47.31 -15.70
C ARG A 66 9.78 -46.51 -16.26
N ASN A 67 9.33 -46.90 -17.43
CA ASN A 67 8.13 -46.41 -18.09
C ASN A 67 6.89 -46.77 -17.24
N HIS A 68 6.23 -45.75 -16.74
CA HIS A 68 4.80 -45.77 -16.51
C HIS A 68 4.21 -44.56 -17.24
N LEU A 69 3.42 -44.86 -18.26
CA LEU A 69 2.55 -43.91 -18.95
C LEU A 69 1.55 -43.35 -17.93
N VAL A 70 1.89 -42.21 -17.35
CA VAL A 70 0.95 -41.31 -16.72
C VAL A 70 0.95 -40.08 -17.63
N SER A 71 -0.22 -39.81 -18.21
CA SER A 71 -0.48 -38.59 -18.99
C SER A 71 0.03 -37.38 -18.20
N PRO A 72 0.88 -36.50 -18.77
CA PRO A 72 1.26 -35.29 -18.08
C PRO A 72 0.02 -34.39 -18.04
N ALA A 73 -0.53 -34.18 -16.83
CA ALA A 73 -1.36 -33.02 -16.59
C ALA A 73 -0.51 -31.81 -17.02
N THR A 74 -0.90 -31.15 -18.08
CA THR A 74 -0.36 -29.88 -18.55
C THR A 74 -0.58 -28.86 -17.43
N THR A 75 0.34 -28.78 -16.48
CA THR A 75 0.45 -27.63 -15.56
C THR A 75 0.74 -26.44 -16.45
N SER A 76 -0.27 -25.64 -16.70
CA SER A 76 -0.17 -24.42 -17.49
C SER A 76 0.90 -23.56 -16.82
N THR A 77 1.91 -23.14 -17.58
CA THR A 77 2.96 -22.17 -17.16
C THR A 77 2.36 -20.87 -16.63
N GLN A 78 1.06 -20.69 -16.76
CA GLN A 78 0.29 -19.50 -16.39
C GLN A 78 0.16 -19.29 -14.87
N CYS A 79 0.09 -20.34 -14.06
CA CYS A 79 -0.07 -20.26 -12.60
C CYS A 79 1.14 -20.82 -11.84
N ALA A 80 2.36 -20.52 -12.33
CA ALA A 80 3.61 -21.02 -11.77
C ALA A 80 3.83 -20.66 -10.29
N LEU A 81 3.22 -19.60 -9.79
CA LEU A 81 3.26 -19.21 -8.37
C LEU A 81 2.19 -19.90 -7.52
N GLY A 82 1.30 -20.68 -8.12
CA GLY A 82 0.24 -21.39 -7.44
C GLY A 82 -1.15 -20.78 -7.69
N GLU A 83 -2.13 -21.34 -7.00
CA GLU A 83 -3.54 -21.02 -7.17
C GLU A 83 -4.13 -20.42 -5.89
N VAL A 84 -5.21 -19.65 -6.03
CA VAL A 84 -5.92 -19.02 -4.92
C VAL A 84 -7.32 -19.59 -4.80
N TYR A 85 -7.64 -20.11 -3.63
CA TYR A 85 -9.02 -20.42 -3.26
C TYR A 85 -9.69 -19.20 -2.65
N VAL A 86 -10.92 -18.91 -3.05
CA VAL A 86 -11.73 -17.79 -2.52
C VAL A 86 -12.83 -18.35 -1.64
N TYR A 87 -12.85 -17.96 -0.37
CA TYR A 87 -13.93 -18.36 0.53
C TYR A 87 -15.28 -17.77 0.10
N GLU A 88 -16.32 -18.57 0.19
CA GLU A 88 -17.71 -18.12 0.05
C GLU A 88 -18.25 -17.66 1.41
N LEU A 89 -17.90 -16.44 1.80
CA LEU A 89 -18.35 -15.86 3.06
C LEU A 89 -19.85 -15.56 3.04
N PRO A 90 -20.56 -15.73 4.18
CA PRO A 90 -21.91 -15.21 4.33
C PRO A 90 -22.02 -13.73 3.95
N PRO A 91 -23.09 -13.29 3.26
CA PRO A 91 -23.25 -11.92 2.75
C PRO A 91 -23.08 -10.82 3.80
N VAL A 92 -23.36 -11.10 5.07
CA VAL A 92 -23.18 -10.15 6.18
C VAL A 92 -21.74 -9.62 6.29
N PHE A 93 -20.77 -10.33 5.75
CA PHE A 93 -19.36 -9.96 5.78
C PHE A 93 -18.90 -9.15 4.56
N ASN A 94 -19.69 -9.12 3.49
CA ASN A 94 -19.33 -8.45 2.23
C ASN A 94 -20.54 -7.82 1.51
N THR A 95 -21.24 -8.55 0.62
CA THR A 95 -22.29 -8.00 -0.24
C THR A 95 -23.47 -7.42 0.55
N GLY A 96 -23.84 -8.00 1.68
CA GLY A 96 -24.88 -7.47 2.56
C GLY A 96 -24.55 -6.09 3.18
N LEU A 97 -23.26 -5.73 3.26
CA LEU A 97 -22.86 -4.38 3.64
C LEU A 97 -23.13 -3.39 2.50
N LEU A 98 -23.02 -3.83 1.24
CA LEU A 98 -23.30 -2.98 0.07
C LEU A 98 -24.80 -2.75 -0.09
N GLU A 99 -25.65 -3.72 0.24
CA GLU A 99 -27.11 -3.55 0.24
C GLU A 99 -27.57 -2.46 1.22
N LYS A 100 -26.78 -2.23 2.28
CA LYS A 100 -27.01 -1.21 3.31
C LYS A 100 -26.02 -0.05 3.17
N CYS A 101 -25.63 0.29 1.95
CA CYS A 101 -24.59 1.31 1.69
C CYS A 101 -24.97 2.71 2.19
N ASP A 102 -26.24 3.02 2.39
CA ASP A 102 -26.74 4.27 2.99
C ASP A 102 -26.37 4.38 4.48
N ASP A 103 -26.25 3.25 5.17
CA ASP A 103 -25.99 3.18 6.62
C ASP A 103 -24.49 3.16 6.96
N LEU A 104 -23.60 3.10 5.97
CA LEU A 104 -22.16 2.97 6.18
C LEU A 104 -21.47 4.28 6.62
N ASN A 105 -22.18 5.39 6.54
CA ASN A 105 -21.69 6.70 6.96
C ASN A 105 -22.86 7.54 7.47
N PRO A 106 -22.74 8.19 8.65
CA PRO A 106 -23.86 8.93 9.24
C PRO A 106 -24.23 10.24 8.52
N TRP A 107 -23.40 10.71 7.60
CA TRP A 107 -23.61 12.03 6.96
C TRP A 107 -23.99 11.93 5.49
N THR A 108 -23.57 10.88 4.79
CA THR A 108 -23.76 10.75 3.34
C THR A 108 -23.88 9.30 2.93
N SER A 109 -24.79 9.00 2.00
CA SER A 109 -24.86 7.70 1.35
C SER A 109 -23.54 7.34 0.69
N ARG A 110 -23.13 6.08 0.85
CA ARG A 110 -21.93 5.53 0.22
C ARG A 110 -22.23 4.82 -1.08
N CYS A 111 -23.49 4.61 -1.44
CA CYS A 111 -23.91 3.78 -2.55
C CYS A 111 -23.28 4.19 -3.89
N ASN A 112 -23.25 5.49 -4.20
CA ASN A 112 -22.59 5.96 -5.42
C ASN A 112 -21.06 5.75 -5.42
N ALA A 113 -20.43 5.90 -4.26
CA ALA A 113 -18.98 5.74 -4.11
C ALA A 113 -18.53 4.28 -4.18
N LEU A 114 -19.41 3.33 -3.84
CA LEU A 114 -19.14 1.90 -3.82
C LEU A 114 -19.69 1.15 -5.05
N SER A 115 -20.39 1.85 -5.96
CA SER A 115 -20.95 1.26 -7.20
C SER A 115 -19.87 0.83 -8.19
N ASN A 116 -20.29 0.14 -9.25
CA ASN A 116 -19.40 -0.34 -10.31
C ASN A 116 -18.20 -1.13 -9.76
N ASP A 117 -18.46 -2.14 -8.95
CA ASP A 117 -17.45 -3.02 -8.37
C ASP A 117 -16.40 -2.28 -7.55
N GLY A 118 -16.81 -1.21 -6.85
CA GLY A 118 -15.95 -0.37 -6.04
C GLY A 118 -15.20 0.73 -6.80
N LEU A 119 -15.36 0.83 -8.11
CA LEU A 119 -14.76 1.91 -8.90
C LEU A 119 -15.47 3.25 -8.69
N GLY A 120 -16.72 3.20 -8.22
CA GLY A 120 -17.56 4.38 -8.04
C GLY A 120 -18.25 4.83 -9.32
N LYS A 121 -18.92 5.96 -9.25
CA LYS A 121 -19.63 6.54 -10.40
C LYS A 121 -18.64 7.08 -11.44
N ARG A 122 -18.94 6.95 -12.73
CA ARG A 122 -18.13 7.57 -13.79
C ARG A 122 -18.08 9.09 -13.60
N THR A 123 -16.89 9.63 -13.79
CA THR A 123 -16.73 11.10 -13.75
C THR A 123 -17.14 11.75 -15.07
N THR A 124 -17.78 12.90 -15.01
CA THR A 124 -18.24 13.68 -16.18
C THR A 124 -17.58 15.04 -16.28
N ARG A 125 -16.66 15.37 -15.36
CA ARG A 125 -16.10 16.74 -15.23
C ARG A 125 -14.59 16.79 -15.46
N LEU A 126 -14.09 16.07 -16.46
CA LEU A 126 -12.66 16.06 -16.82
C LEU A 126 -12.40 16.60 -18.23
N ASP A 127 -13.38 17.24 -18.83
CA ASP A 127 -13.23 17.87 -20.15
C ASP A 127 -12.12 18.94 -20.10
N GLY A 128 -11.23 18.90 -21.08
CA GLY A 128 -10.05 19.78 -21.13
C GLY A 128 -8.88 19.38 -20.23
N VAL A 129 -9.08 18.48 -19.25
CA VAL A 129 -8.02 17.98 -18.36
C VAL A 129 -7.51 16.62 -18.80
N VAL A 130 -8.42 15.75 -19.22
CA VAL A 130 -8.13 14.39 -19.70
C VAL A 130 -8.47 14.27 -21.18
N PRO A 131 -7.66 13.56 -22.00
CA PRO A 131 -8.00 13.30 -23.40
C PRO A 131 -9.38 12.65 -23.53
N GLY A 132 -10.20 13.10 -24.51
CA GLY A 132 -11.55 12.59 -24.70
C GLY A 132 -11.64 11.08 -24.88
N ASN A 133 -10.66 10.48 -25.55
CA ASN A 133 -10.56 9.02 -25.72
C ASN A 133 -10.15 8.25 -24.46
N LEU A 134 -9.87 8.92 -23.34
CA LEU A 134 -9.55 8.32 -22.04
C LEU A 134 -10.57 8.67 -20.93
N THR A 135 -11.58 9.49 -21.21
CA THR A 135 -12.60 9.83 -20.21
C THR A 135 -13.37 8.61 -19.72
N HIS A 136 -13.49 7.57 -20.53
CA HIS A 136 -14.15 6.31 -20.16
C HIS A 136 -13.42 5.50 -19.09
N THR A 137 -12.16 5.82 -18.78
CA THR A 137 -11.33 5.16 -17.78
C THR A 137 -11.39 5.84 -16.41
N TRP A 138 -12.13 6.95 -16.27
CA TRP A 138 -12.13 7.77 -15.06
C TRP A 138 -13.41 7.66 -14.26
N TYR A 139 -13.24 7.47 -12.93
CA TYR A 139 -14.30 7.23 -11.97
C TYR A 139 -14.12 8.06 -10.69
N TRP A 140 -15.21 8.24 -9.98
CA TRP A 140 -15.25 8.84 -8.65
C TRP A 140 -14.98 7.79 -7.59
N THR A 141 -13.79 7.25 -7.61
CA THR A 141 -13.40 6.14 -6.76
C THR A 141 -13.19 6.60 -5.32
N ASP A 142 -13.83 5.91 -4.41
CA ASP A 142 -13.60 6.09 -2.99
C ASP A 142 -12.24 5.52 -2.59
N GLN A 143 -11.49 6.25 -1.76
CA GLN A 143 -10.17 5.79 -1.31
C GLN A 143 -10.22 4.52 -0.44
N PHE A 144 -11.40 4.14 0.04
CA PHE A 144 -11.65 2.99 0.91
C PHE A 144 -12.41 1.85 0.22
N SER A 145 -12.55 1.88 -1.11
CA SER A 145 -13.27 0.85 -1.89
C SER A 145 -12.43 -0.37 -2.26
N LEU A 146 -11.19 -0.44 -1.79
CA LEU A 146 -10.21 -1.47 -2.18
C LEU A 146 -10.73 -2.91 -2.03
N GLU A 147 -11.47 -3.19 -0.96
CA GLU A 147 -12.01 -4.53 -0.65
C GLU A 147 -12.95 -5.05 -1.74
N ILE A 148 -13.78 -4.17 -2.28
CA ILE A 148 -14.74 -4.50 -3.34
C ILE A 148 -13.97 -4.76 -4.64
N ILE A 149 -13.02 -3.88 -4.98
CA ILE A 149 -12.17 -4.02 -6.18
C ILE A 149 -11.43 -5.37 -6.14
N TYR A 150 -10.82 -5.71 -5.00
CA TYR A 150 -10.10 -6.97 -4.84
C TYR A 150 -11.03 -8.19 -4.92
N HIS A 151 -12.20 -8.14 -4.29
CA HIS A 151 -13.16 -9.24 -4.34
C HIS A 151 -13.60 -9.51 -5.78
N ASN A 152 -14.05 -8.48 -6.51
CA ASN A 152 -14.44 -8.61 -7.92
C ASN A 152 -13.29 -9.16 -8.79
N ARG A 153 -12.07 -8.62 -8.63
CA ARG A 153 -10.88 -9.08 -9.36
C ARG A 153 -10.52 -10.53 -9.02
N MET A 154 -10.65 -10.92 -7.75
CA MET A 154 -10.32 -12.26 -7.28
C MET A 154 -11.30 -13.31 -7.80
N MET A 155 -12.60 -12.97 -7.90
CA MET A 155 -13.60 -13.86 -8.47
C MET A 155 -13.33 -14.21 -9.95
N ASN A 156 -12.62 -13.34 -10.68
CA ASN A 156 -12.26 -13.51 -12.09
C ASN A 156 -10.74 -13.74 -12.28
N TYR A 157 -10.02 -14.02 -11.19
CA TYR A 157 -8.57 -14.22 -11.28
C TYR A 157 -8.22 -15.50 -12.03
N LYS A 158 -7.30 -15.38 -12.98
CA LYS A 158 -6.91 -16.49 -13.88
C LYS A 158 -6.37 -17.73 -13.17
N CYS A 159 -5.80 -17.54 -11.96
CA CYS A 159 -5.28 -18.63 -11.13
C CYS A 159 -6.16 -18.84 -9.87
N ARG A 160 -7.46 -18.55 -9.98
CA ARG A 160 -8.44 -18.99 -8.97
C ARG A 160 -8.71 -20.46 -9.15
N THR A 161 -8.73 -21.20 -8.03
CA THR A 161 -9.16 -22.59 -7.99
C THR A 161 -10.47 -22.76 -7.24
N MET A 162 -11.26 -23.77 -7.61
CA MET A 162 -12.42 -24.22 -6.88
C MET A 162 -12.09 -25.41 -5.96
N GLU A 163 -10.87 -25.97 -6.10
CA GLU A 163 -10.37 -27.10 -5.33
C GLU A 163 -9.47 -26.60 -4.19
N PRO A 164 -9.95 -26.55 -2.94
CA PRO A 164 -9.17 -26.01 -1.82
C PRO A 164 -7.85 -26.72 -1.58
N ASN A 165 -7.77 -28.01 -1.91
CA ASN A 165 -6.57 -28.82 -1.72
C ASN A 165 -5.43 -28.44 -2.69
N SER A 166 -5.74 -27.85 -3.85
CA SER A 166 -4.75 -27.37 -4.81
C SER A 166 -4.28 -25.93 -4.52
N ALA A 167 -4.98 -25.22 -3.62
CA ALA A 167 -4.71 -23.82 -3.34
C ALA A 167 -3.37 -23.63 -2.63
N THR A 168 -2.58 -22.69 -3.12
CA THR A 168 -1.37 -22.16 -2.46
C THR A 168 -1.72 -21.08 -1.45
N ALA A 169 -2.82 -20.35 -1.68
CA ALA A 169 -3.29 -19.30 -0.80
C ALA A 169 -4.84 -19.30 -0.72
N PHE A 170 -5.36 -18.80 0.41
CA PHE A 170 -6.78 -18.63 0.66
C PHE A 170 -7.15 -17.17 0.81
N TYR A 171 -8.02 -16.66 -0.05
CA TYR A 171 -8.50 -15.29 0.04
C TYR A 171 -9.79 -15.21 0.86
N ILE A 172 -9.82 -14.30 1.83
CA ILE A 172 -10.98 -14.01 2.68
C ILE A 172 -11.62 -12.71 2.18
N PRO A 173 -12.75 -12.75 1.44
CA PRO A 173 -13.41 -11.56 0.88
C PRO A 173 -14.27 -10.84 1.92
N PHE A 174 -13.66 -10.40 3.03
CA PHE A 174 -14.30 -9.64 4.09
C PHE A 174 -14.09 -8.13 3.89
N TYR A 175 -15.17 -7.36 3.90
CA TYR A 175 -15.14 -5.92 3.76
C TYR A 175 -14.92 -5.24 5.14
N ALA A 176 -13.74 -5.46 5.70
CA ALA A 176 -13.37 -5.02 7.04
C ALA A 176 -13.49 -3.51 7.24
N GLY A 177 -13.06 -2.73 6.24
CA GLY A 177 -13.09 -1.27 6.26
C GLY A 177 -14.51 -0.71 6.21
N LEU A 178 -15.40 -1.33 5.43
CA LEU A 178 -16.82 -0.95 5.40
C LEU A 178 -17.49 -1.34 6.71
N ALA A 179 -17.24 -2.55 7.21
CA ALA A 179 -17.82 -3.06 8.44
C ALA A 179 -17.46 -2.18 9.65
N VAL A 180 -16.19 -1.78 9.81
CA VAL A 180 -15.77 -0.89 10.90
C VAL A 180 -16.22 0.54 10.66
N GLY A 181 -16.18 1.00 9.41
CA GLY A 181 -16.50 2.39 9.01
C GLY A 181 -17.87 2.86 9.50
N LYS A 182 -18.85 1.96 9.51
CA LYS A 182 -20.20 2.20 10.05
C LYS A 182 -20.19 2.68 11.50
N TYR A 183 -19.25 2.21 12.32
CA TYR A 183 -19.24 2.39 13.78
C TYR A 183 -18.20 3.41 14.28
N LEU A 184 -17.48 4.07 13.37
CA LEU A 184 -16.37 4.96 13.77
C LEU A 184 -16.80 6.36 14.19
N TRP A 185 -17.97 6.83 13.74
CA TRP A 185 -18.25 8.27 13.70
C TRP A 185 -19.29 8.75 14.70
N THR A 186 -19.93 7.85 15.42
CA THR A 186 -20.97 8.19 16.40
C THR A 186 -20.61 7.64 17.76
N SER A 187 -20.92 8.39 18.83
CA SER A 187 -20.71 7.99 20.22
C SER A 187 -21.65 6.86 20.67
N ASN A 188 -22.65 6.51 19.87
CA ASN A 188 -23.65 5.49 20.22
C ASN A 188 -23.14 4.06 20.09
N TYR A 189 -21.95 3.86 19.51
CA TYR A 189 -21.37 2.55 19.30
C TYR A 189 -20.20 2.29 20.26
N THR A 190 -20.17 1.09 20.78
CA THR A 190 -19.14 0.61 21.70
C THR A 190 -17.94 0.01 20.98
N ALA A 191 -16.87 -0.27 21.72
CA ALA A 191 -15.72 -1.03 21.22
C ALA A 191 -16.15 -2.40 20.68
N LYS A 192 -17.09 -3.06 21.34
CA LYS A 192 -17.62 -4.37 20.93
C LYS A 192 -18.37 -4.31 19.58
N ASP A 193 -19.08 -3.23 19.30
CA ASP A 193 -19.75 -3.04 18.01
C ASP A 193 -18.73 -2.90 16.88
N ARG A 194 -17.64 -2.17 17.12
CA ARG A 194 -16.54 -1.99 16.16
C ARG A 194 -15.76 -3.27 15.87
N ASP A 195 -15.69 -4.21 16.81
CA ASP A 195 -15.00 -5.50 16.66
C ASP A 195 -15.89 -6.61 16.12
N ARG A 196 -17.20 -6.48 16.27
CA ARG A 196 -18.19 -7.54 16.08
C ARG A 196 -18.06 -8.28 14.74
N HIS A 197 -17.98 -7.57 13.62
CA HIS A 197 -17.92 -8.22 12.31
C HIS A 197 -16.61 -8.97 12.11
N CYS A 198 -15.50 -8.42 12.60
CA CYS A 198 -14.20 -9.08 12.52
C CYS A 198 -14.16 -10.36 13.38
N ASP A 199 -14.67 -10.30 14.60
CA ASP A 199 -14.76 -11.47 15.50
C ASP A 199 -15.62 -12.57 14.90
N MET A 200 -16.81 -12.22 14.38
CA MET A 200 -17.72 -13.18 13.73
C MET A 200 -17.08 -13.80 12.49
N MET A 201 -16.39 -13.01 11.66
CA MET A 201 -15.71 -13.50 10.47
C MET A 201 -14.59 -14.46 10.84
N LEU A 202 -13.74 -14.10 11.80
CA LEU A 202 -12.64 -14.96 12.26
C LEU A 202 -13.17 -16.29 12.83
N LYS A 203 -14.25 -16.25 13.60
CA LYS A 203 -14.90 -17.48 14.08
C LYS A 203 -15.34 -18.35 12.91
N TRP A 204 -16.04 -17.77 11.94
CA TRP A 204 -16.50 -18.50 10.76
C TRP A 204 -15.36 -19.14 9.96
N VAL A 205 -14.27 -18.37 9.69
CA VAL A 205 -13.13 -18.86 8.90
C VAL A 205 -12.37 -19.96 9.66
N ARG A 206 -12.22 -19.83 10.96
CA ARG A 206 -11.54 -20.84 11.81
C ARG A 206 -12.31 -22.15 11.91
N ASP A 207 -13.62 -22.13 11.73
CA ASP A 207 -14.47 -23.33 11.68
C ASP A 207 -14.36 -24.06 10.32
N GLN A 208 -13.70 -23.46 9.31
CA GLN A 208 -13.50 -24.11 8.01
C GLN A 208 -12.37 -25.17 8.07
N PRO A 209 -12.52 -26.31 7.39
CA PRO A 209 -11.54 -27.39 7.45
C PRO A 209 -10.14 -26.99 6.97
N TYR A 210 -10.06 -26.03 6.04
CA TYR A 210 -8.79 -25.57 5.45
C TYR A 210 -7.98 -24.66 6.36
N TRP A 211 -8.63 -24.04 7.37
CA TRP A 211 -7.92 -23.26 8.38
C TRP A 211 -6.88 -24.06 9.14
N ASN A 212 -7.22 -25.28 9.51
CA ASN A 212 -6.37 -26.17 10.31
C ASN A 212 -5.08 -26.58 9.58
N ARG A 213 -4.99 -26.37 8.27
CA ARG A 213 -3.81 -26.68 7.48
C ARG A 213 -2.61 -25.80 7.88
N SER A 214 -2.84 -24.53 8.22
CA SER A 214 -1.80 -23.54 8.43
C SER A 214 -2.05 -22.61 9.60
N ASP A 215 -3.18 -22.71 10.31
CA ASP A 215 -3.63 -21.74 11.32
C ASP A 215 -3.64 -20.28 10.78
N GLY A 216 -4.01 -20.12 9.51
CA GLY A 216 -4.16 -18.82 8.84
C GLY A 216 -2.93 -18.29 8.10
N TRP A 217 -1.76 -18.96 8.14
CA TRP A 217 -0.52 -18.48 7.52
C TRP A 217 -0.58 -18.40 5.99
N ASP A 218 -1.32 -19.29 5.33
CA ASP A 218 -1.56 -19.28 3.90
C ASP A 218 -2.82 -18.47 3.51
N HIS A 219 -3.41 -17.79 4.47
CA HIS A 219 -4.58 -16.95 4.26
C HIS A 219 -4.20 -15.48 4.06
N PHE A 220 -4.98 -14.77 3.26
CA PHE A 220 -4.85 -13.33 3.13
C PHE A 220 -6.19 -12.62 3.00
N ILE A 221 -6.19 -11.36 3.38
CA ILE A 221 -7.35 -10.49 3.41
C ILE A 221 -6.99 -9.10 2.88
N THR A 222 -7.93 -8.42 2.28
CA THR A 222 -7.79 -7.00 1.90
C THR A 222 -8.53 -6.15 2.91
N MET A 223 -7.89 -5.07 3.38
CA MET A 223 -8.47 -4.14 4.35
C MET A 223 -8.41 -2.72 3.77
N GLY A 224 -9.56 -2.19 3.37
CA GLY A 224 -9.70 -0.95 2.60
C GLY A 224 -9.51 0.35 3.41
N ARG A 225 -9.11 0.27 4.68
CA ARG A 225 -8.85 1.43 5.53
C ARG A 225 -7.41 1.41 6.06
N ILE A 226 -6.99 2.53 6.67
CA ILE A 226 -5.66 2.64 7.25
C ILE A 226 -5.50 1.69 8.44
N THR A 227 -4.29 1.18 8.65
CA THR A 227 -4.02 0.23 9.75
C THR A 227 -4.43 0.75 11.13
N TRP A 228 -4.42 2.08 11.31
CA TRP A 228 -4.86 2.75 12.54
C TRP A 228 -6.32 2.43 12.91
N ASP A 229 -7.21 2.28 11.93
CA ASP A 229 -8.61 1.97 12.15
C ASP A 229 -8.85 0.55 12.70
N PHE A 230 -7.83 -0.30 12.71
CA PHE A 230 -7.91 -1.70 13.14
C PHE A 230 -7.00 -2.06 14.33
N ARG A 231 -6.29 -1.07 14.91
CA ARG A 231 -5.29 -1.29 15.97
C ARG A 231 -5.66 -0.66 17.30
N ARG A 232 -6.93 -0.64 17.62
CA ARG A 232 -7.41 -0.18 18.93
C ARG A 232 -6.85 -1.08 20.04
N SER A 233 -6.18 -0.49 21.03
CA SER A 233 -5.56 -1.21 22.16
C SER A 233 -6.37 -1.11 23.45
N LYS A 234 -7.18 -0.06 23.58
CA LYS A 234 -8.06 0.19 24.75
C LYS A 234 -9.46 0.54 24.27
N ASP A 235 -10.48 0.24 25.08
CA ASP A 235 -11.89 0.43 24.68
C ASP A 235 -12.25 1.88 24.34
N GLY A 236 -11.65 2.85 25.01
CA GLY A 236 -11.85 4.27 24.72
C GLY A 236 -11.13 4.81 23.50
N ASP A 237 -10.19 4.02 22.92
CA ASP A 237 -9.42 4.46 21.76
C ASP A 237 -10.22 4.33 20.47
N TRP A 238 -9.73 4.99 19.42
CA TRP A 238 -10.29 4.94 18.06
C TRP A 238 -10.16 3.56 17.40
N GLY A 239 -11.13 3.20 16.58
CA GLY A 239 -11.05 2.06 15.68
C GLY A 239 -11.48 0.73 16.29
N SER A 240 -11.20 -0.34 15.57
CA SER A 240 -11.39 -1.74 15.95
C SER A 240 -10.09 -2.37 16.46
N SER A 241 -10.18 -3.41 17.26
CA SER A 241 -9.04 -4.26 17.66
C SER A 241 -8.82 -5.45 16.72
N CYS A 242 -9.42 -5.45 15.54
CA CYS A 242 -9.47 -6.58 14.60
C CYS A 242 -8.10 -7.25 14.39
N ILE A 243 -7.03 -6.47 14.20
CA ILE A 243 -5.68 -7.01 13.95
C ILE A 243 -5.12 -7.77 15.17
N TYR A 244 -5.58 -7.43 16.38
CA TYR A 244 -5.14 -8.09 17.61
C TYR A 244 -5.96 -9.31 18.00
N LEU A 245 -7.08 -9.57 17.30
CA LEU A 245 -7.91 -10.75 17.58
C LEU A 245 -7.15 -12.04 17.26
N PRO A 246 -7.35 -13.11 18.05
CA PRO A 246 -6.77 -14.41 17.78
C PRO A 246 -7.16 -14.91 16.39
N GLY A 247 -6.19 -15.41 15.62
CA GLY A 247 -6.36 -15.83 14.24
C GLY A 247 -6.03 -14.75 13.20
N MET A 248 -6.32 -13.46 13.44
CA MET A 248 -5.93 -12.39 12.52
C MET A 248 -4.40 -12.19 12.44
N ARG A 249 -3.68 -12.57 13.48
CA ARG A 249 -2.23 -12.36 13.57
C ARG A 249 -1.43 -13.09 12.51
N ASN A 250 -1.91 -14.24 12.06
CA ASN A 250 -1.23 -15.08 11.08
C ASN A 250 -1.67 -14.79 9.62
N ILE A 251 -2.77 -14.07 9.44
CA ILE A 251 -3.30 -13.72 8.11
C ILE A 251 -2.46 -12.60 7.49
N THR A 252 -2.04 -12.76 6.23
CA THR A 252 -1.45 -11.66 5.46
C THR A 252 -2.52 -10.62 5.13
N ARG A 253 -2.28 -9.37 5.52
CA ARG A 253 -3.20 -8.25 5.37
C ARG A 253 -2.70 -7.28 4.30
N LEU A 254 -3.47 -7.11 3.24
CA LEU A 254 -3.25 -6.13 2.20
C LEU A 254 -3.98 -4.84 2.58
N LEU A 255 -3.25 -3.80 2.97
CA LEU A 255 -3.81 -2.54 3.49
C LEU A 255 -3.38 -1.35 2.63
N ILE A 256 -4.26 -0.36 2.49
CA ILE A 256 -3.89 0.92 1.85
C ILE A 256 -2.83 1.69 2.65
N GLU A 257 -2.70 1.39 3.95
CA GLU A 257 -1.64 1.86 4.83
C GLU A 257 -1.30 0.77 5.83
N ARG A 258 -0.04 0.32 5.82
CA ARG A 258 0.45 -0.74 6.71
C ARG A 258 1.13 -0.19 7.96
N ASN A 259 1.24 -1.02 9.00
CA ASN A 259 2.25 -0.83 10.03
C ASN A 259 3.57 -1.47 9.57
N SER A 260 4.58 -0.65 9.32
CA SER A 260 5.88 -1.12 8.80
C SER A 260 6.63 -2.08 9.75
N TRP A 261 6.19 -2.20 10.99
CA TRP A 261 6.76 -3.11 12.00
C TRP A 261 6.02 -4.45 12.10
N ASP A 262 4.89 -4.59 11.38
CA ASP A 262 4.13 -5.83 11.35
C ASP A 262 4.43 -6.57 10.05
N TYR A 263 5.01 -7.76 10.19
CA TYR A 263 5.40 -8.60 9.06
C TYR A 263 4.21 -8.99 8.17
N PHE A 264 3.02 -9.17 8.74
CA PHE A 264 1.82 -9.57 8.00
C PHE A 264 1.09 -8.41 7.32
N ASP A 265 1.44 -7.17 7.63
CA ASP A 265 0.89 -6.00 6.95
C ASP A 265 1.67 -5.70 5.67
N ILE A 266 0.98 -5.70 4.54
CA ILE A 266 1.52 -5.34 3.22
C ILE A 266 0.79 -4.11 2.72
N GLY A 267 1.52 -3.03 2.47
CA GLY A 267 0.95 -1.81 1.90
C GLY A 267 0.67 -1.99 0.41
N VAL A 268 -0.55 -1.68 -0.01
CA VAL A 268 -0.98 -1.67 -1.41
C VAL A 268 -1.43 -0.26 -1.80
N PRO A 269 -1.33 0.14 -3.08
CA PRO A 269 -1.73 1.48 -3.52
C PRO A 269 -3.19 1.81 -3.16
N TYR A 270 -3.43 3.05 -2.76
CA TYR A 270 -4.81 3.56 -2.69
C TYR A 270 -5.44 3.53 -4.07
N PRO A 271 -6.73 3.17 -4.20
CA PRO A 271 -7.45 3.34 -5.45
C PRO A 271 -7.45 4.80 -5.90
N THR A 272 -7.01 5.06 -7.12
CA THR A 272 -7.11 6.36 -7.79
C THR A 272 -8.41 6.45 -8.58
N GLY A 273 -8.64 7.56 -9.27
CA GLY A 273 -9.79 7.68 -10.18
C GLY A 273 -9.57 7.05 -11.56
N PHE A 274 -8.36 6.65 -11.90
CA PHE A 274 -8.01 6.07 -13.21
C PHE A 274 -8.05 4.54 -13.17
N HIS A 275 -8.97 3.97 -13.94
CA HIS A 275 -9.17 2.53 -14.07
C HIS A 275 -9.10 2.12 -15.55
N PRO A 276 -7.91 1.81 -16.06
CA PRO A 276 -7.73 1.43 -17.45
C PRO A 276 -8.44 0.11 -17.79
N GLY A 277 -9.04 0.01 -18.97
CA GLY A 277 -9.66 -1.22 -19.47
C GLY A 277 -8.67 -2.14 -20.18
N SER A 278 -7.51 -1.61 -20.58
CA SER A 278 -6.48 -2.33 -21.34
C SER A 278 -5.10 -1.75 -21.12
N ALA A 279 -4.06 -2.50 -21.48
CA ALA A 279 -2.68 -2.00 -21.53
C ALA A 279 -2.52 -0.79 -22.45
N ALA A 280 -3.32 -0.74 -23.54
CA ALA A 280 -3.32 0.40 -24.45
C ALA A 280 -3.85 1.69 -23.80
N ASP A 281 -4.80 1.61 -22.86
CA ASP A 281 -5.26 2.78 -22.09
C ASP A 281 -4.13 3.31 -21.21
N VAL A 282 -3.39 2.42 -20.56
CA VAL A 282 -2.22 2.78 -19.75
C VAL A 282 -1.17 3.47 -20.60
N ALA A 283 -0.81 2.89 -21.75
CA ALA A 283 0.19 3.46 -22.65
C ALA A 283 -0.24 4.84 -23.19
N ARG A 284 -1.52 5.02 -23.53
CA ARG A 284 -2.07 6.33 -23.95
C ARG A 284 -1.99 7.35 -22.82
N TRP A 285 -2.30 6.94 -21.59
CA TRP A 285 -2.19 7.82 -20.42
C TRP A 285 -0.73 8.21 -20.15
N GLN A 286 0.19 7.23 -20.13
CA GLN A 286 1.63 7.48 -19.96
C GLN A 286 2.18 8.44 -21.05
N LYS A 287 1.79 8.24 -22.29
CA LYS A 287 2.15 9.16 -23.39
C LYS A 287 1.62 10.57 -23.16
N PHE A 288 0.35 10.69 -22.73
CA PHE A 288 -0.26 11.98 -22.45
C PHE A 288 0.46 12.73 -21.33
N VAL A 289 0.71 12.10 -20.18
CA VAL A 289 1.38 12.77 -19.05
C VAL A 289 2.86 13.04 -19.34
N GLY A 290 3.52 12.20 -20.11
CA GLY A 290 4.91 12.38 -20.54
C GLY A 290 5.10 13.54 -21.50
N GLY A 291 4.10 13.83 -22.35
CA GLY A 291 4.11 14.95 -23.29
C GLY A 291 3.55 16.26 -22.75
N ARG A 292 3.18 16.33 -21.45
CA ARG A 292 2.64 17.56 -20.85
C ARG A 292 3.73 18.54 -20.48
N ASP A 293 3.54 19.79 -20.91
CA ASP A 293 4.34 20.91 -20.39
C ASP A 293 3.96 21.21 -18.93
N ARG A 294 4.98 21.44 -18.13
CA ARG A 294 4.86 21.78 -16.71
C ARG A 294 5.23 23.25 -16.51
N THR A 295 4.29 24.04 -16.01
CA THR A 295 4.43 25.49 -15.85
C THR A 295 4.77 25.90 -14.44
N THR A 296 4.71 24.96 -13.47
CA THR A 296 4.87 25.25 -12.05
C THR A 296 5.93 24.32 -11.46
N LEU A 297 6.84 24.85 -10.66
CA LEU A 297 7.91 24.06 -10.05
C LEU A 297 7.31 23.01 -9.10
N TYR A 298 6.40 23.42 -8.19
CA TYR A 298 5.76 22.46 -7.27
C TYR A 298 4.33 22.85 -6.94
N CYS A 299 3.59 21.91 -6.38
CA CYS A 299 2.22 22.15 -5.96
C CYS A 299 1.88 21.44 -4.64
N PHE A 300 0.82 21.91 -4.01
CA PHE A 300 0.20 21.26 -2.86
C PHE A 300 -1.32 21.22 -2.99
N ALA A 301 -1.89 20.01 -2.85
CA ALA A 301 -3.34 19.81 -2.71
C ALA A 301 -3.64 19.21 -1.33
N GLY A 302 -4.36 19.95 -0.50
CA GLY A 302 -4.67 19.50 0.86
C GLY A 302 -5.38 20.53 1.68
N ALA A 303 -5.73 20.18 2.92
CA ALA A 303 -6.35 21.05 3.91
C ALA A 303 -5.49 21.18 5.16
N THR A 304 -5.56 22.34 5.80
CA THR A 304 -4.99 22.57 7.14
C THR A 304 -5.64 21.65 8.18
N ARG A 305 -4.92 21.41 9.26
CA ARG A 305 -5.34 20.73 10.47
C ARG A 305 -5.27 21.69 11.66
N GLY A 306 -5.88 22.85 11.53
CA GLY A 306 -5.76 23.97 12.45
C GLY A 306 -5.98 23.69 13.94
N PHE A 307 -6.62 22.55 14.26
CA PHE A 307 -6.75 22.05 15.63
C PHE A 307 -5.55 21.23 16.15
N ILE A 308 -4.58 20.91 15.28
CA ILE A 308 -3.37 20.20 15.66
C ILE A 308 -2.23 21.18 15.90
N LYS A 309 -1.64 21.17 17.10
CA LYS A 309 -0.42 21.94 17.39
C LYS A 309 0.69 21.58 16.39
N ASN A 310 1.31 22.59 15.78
CA ASN A 310 2.33 22.44 14.75
C ASN A 310 1.79 21.76 13.46
N ASP A 311 0.66 22.22 12.97
CA ASP A 311 0.06 21.73 11.73
C ASP A 311 1.00 21.92 10.53
N PHE A 312 1.68 20.82 10.16
CA PHE A 312 2.64 20.86 9.04
C PHE A 312 1.96 21.07 7.68
N ARG A 313 0.68 20.69 7.51
CA ARG A 313 -0.06 20.97 6.27
C ARG A 313 -0.41 22.44 6.17
N GLY A 314 -0.79 23.08 7.27
CA GLY A 314 -0.99 24.52 7.35
C GLY A 314 0.29 25.27 6.96
N LEU A 315 1.43 24.86 7.51
CA LEU A 315 2.73 25.43 7.14
C LEU A 315 3.02 25.29 5.63
N LEU A 316 2.73 24.14 5.01
CA LEU A 316 2.93 23.96 3.56
C LEU A 316 1.98 24.83 2.73
N LEU A 317 0.71 24.99 3.16
CA LEU A 317 -0.23 25.91 2.52
C LEU A 317 0.27 27.34 2.58
N ASP A 318 0.66 27.82 3.76
CA ASP A 318 1.15 29.19 3.96
C ASP A 318 2.39 29.46 3.09
N ARG A 319 3.34 28.52 3.05
CA ARG A 319 4.53 28.69 2.20
C ARG A 319 4.20 28.72 0.72
N CYS A 320 3.26 27.87 0.30
CA CYS A 320 2.84 27.80 -1.09
C CYS A 320 2.03 29.07 -1.49
N TYR A 321 1.19 29.61 -0.63
CA TYR A 321 0.51 30.88 -0.86
C TYR A 321 1.47 32.07 -0.97
N ASN A 322 2.55 32.03 -0.21
CA ASN A 322 3.59 33.09 -0.26
C ASN A 322 4.56 32.94 -1.45
N ASP A 323 4.52 31.81 -2.19
CA ASP A 323 5.38 31.55 -3.35
C ASP A 323 4.54 31.28 -4.62
N THR A 324 3.64 32.20 -4.94
CA THR A 324 2.72 32.09 -6.08
C THR A 324 3.40 31.95 -7.44
N GLY A 325 4.65 32.40 -7.57
CA GLY A 325 5.45 32.26 -8.79
C GLY A 325 5.97 30.83 -9.04
N SER A 326 6.08 30.02 -7.99
CA SER A 326 6.67 28.67 -8.10
C SER A 326 5.75 27.58 -7.56
N CYS A 327 4.74 27.91 -6.75
CA CYS A 327 3.81 26.97 -6.15
C CYS A 327 2.37 27.19 -6.58
N ARG A 328 1.67 26.10 -6.93
CA ARG A 328 0.22 26.07 -7.15
C ARG A 328 -0.47 25.34 -6.01
N VAL A 329 -1.53 25.98 -5.47
CA VAL A 329 -2.31 25.45 -4.33
C VAL A 329 -3.69 25.00 -4.77
N VAL A 330 -4.14 23.84 -4.27
CA VAL A 330 -5.55 23.47 -4.18
C VAL A 330 -5.89 23.28 -2.70
N ASP A 331 -6.52 24.30 -2.12
CA ASP A 331 -7.02 24.21 -0.74
C ASP A 331 -8.28 23.34 -0.68
N CYS A 332 -8.17 22.22 0.03
CA CYS A 332 -9.25 21.26 0.23
C CYS A 332 -10.01 21.48 1.55
N GLY A 333 -9.91 22.66 2.17
CA GLY A 333 -10.64 22.97 3.40
C GLY A 333 -12.16 22.86 3.22
N GLY A 334 -12.84 22.27 4.20
CA GLY A 334 -14.27 21.98 4.12
C GLY A 334 -14.63 20.98 3.02
N SER A 335 -15.64 21.28 2.21
CA SER A 335 -16.10 20.43 1.10
C SER A 335 -15.49 20.78 -0.27
N LYS A 336 -14.49 21.67 -0.33
CA LYS A 336 -13.95 22.20 -1.59
C LYS A 336 -13.40 21.14 -2.54
N CYS A 337 -12.87 20.02 -2.01
CA CYS A 337 -12.37 18.89 -2.80
C CYS A 337 -13.32 17.68 -2.80
N SER A 338 -14.49 17.76 -2.17
CA SER A 338 -15.40 16.61 -2.05
C SER A 338 -16.02 16.20 -3.38
N ASN A 339 -16.16 17.15 -4.32
CA ASN A 339 -16.64 16.89 -5.68
C ASN A 339 -15.50 16.53 -6.63
N GLY A 340 -14.37 16.11 -6.12
CA GLY A 340 -13.11 15.63 -6.72
C GLY A 340 -12.65 16.65 -7.73
N THR A 341 -11.87 16.90 -8.33
CA THR A 341 -10.68 16.33 -8.72
C THR A 341 -10.13 16.87 -10.01
N SER A 342 -10.90 17.54 -10.87
CA SER A 342 -10.33 18.16 -12.06
C SER A 342 -9.25 19.18 -11.68
N ALA A 343 -9.51 20.04 -10.70
CA ALA A 343 -8.55 21.02 -10.22
C ALA A 343 -7.32 20.39 -9.57
N ILE A 344 -7.48 19.29 -8.81
CA ILE A 344 -6.36 18.56 -8.22
C ILE A 344 -5.53 17.88 -9.31
N LEU A 345 -6.18 17.15 -10.21
CA LEU A 345 -5.52 16.46 -11.32
C LEU A 345 -4.80 17.46 -12.23
N GLU A 346 -5.46 18.56 -12.61
CA GLU A 346 -4.87 19.61 -13.42
C GLU A 346 -3.65 20.25 -12.74
N THR A 347 -3.73 20.47 -11.42
CA THR A 347 -2.61 21.00 -10.64
C THR A 347 -1.41 20.05 -10.64
N PHE A 348 -1.65 18.76 -10.47
CA PHE A 348 -0.58 17.76 -10.58
C PHE A 348 -0.04 17.63 -11.99
N LEU A 349 -0.89 17.66 -13.03
CA LEU A 349 -0.49 17.62 -14.44
C LEU A 349 0.35 18.83 -14.86
N SER A 350 0.24 19.97 -14.19
CA SER A 350 0.95 21.22 -14.52
C SER A 350 2.18 21.48 -13.65
N SER A 351 2.50 20.62 -12.68
CA SER A 351 3.60 20.83 -11.74
C SER A 351 4.68 19.76 -11.88
N ASP A 352 5.97 20.14 -11.74
CA ASP A 352 7.06 19.19 -11.73
C ASP A 352 7.03 18.32 -10.48
N PHE A 353 6.83 18.94 -9.32
CA PHE A 353 6.81 18.29 -8.02
C PHE A 353 5.47 18.47 -7.31
N CYS A 354 5.08 17.52 -6.48
CA CYS A 354 3.90 17.60 -5.62
C CYS A 354 4.25 17.31 -4.17
N LEU A 355 3.86 18.21 -3.26
CA LEU A 355 4.16 18.06 -1.84
C LEU A 355 3.26 17.00 -1.21
N GLN A 356 3.88 15.98 -0.60
CA GLN A 356 3.18 14.83 0.00
C GLN A 356 3.52 14.69 1.49
N PRO A 357 2.94 15.55 2.36
CA PRO A 357 3.02 15.36 3.81
C PRO A 357 2.25 14.10 4.21
N ARG A 358 2.45 13.65 5.45
CA ARG A 358 1.63 12.57 6.01
C ARG A 358 0.13 12.88 5.92
N GLY A 359 -0.68 11.82 5.90
CA GLY A 359 -2.12 11.88 6.04
C GLY A 359 -2.55 12.16 7.51
N ASP A 360 -3.69 11.61 7.89
CA ASP A 360 -4.11 11.58 9.30
C ASP A 360 -3.25 10.58 10.08
N SER A 361 -2.76 9.55 9.40
CA SER A 361 -1.76 8.62 9.86
C SER A 361 -0.49 8.72 8.99
N PHE A 362 0.05 7.61 8.49
CA PHE A 362 1.37 7.61 7.82
C PHE A 362 1.31 8.16 6.40
N THR A 363 0.30 7.78 5.61
CA THR A 363 0.25 8.01 4.16
C THR A 363 -1.06 8.67 3.72
N ARG A 364 -1.26 8.83 2.43
CA ARG A 364 -2.47 9.43 1.84
C ARG A 364 -2.62 9.07 0.36
N ARG A 365 -3.87 9.02 -0.13
CA ARG A 365 -4.20 8.73 -1.53
C ARG A 365 -3.51 9.66 -2.53
N SER A 366 -3.37 10.94 -2.18
CA SER A 366 -2.82 11.97 -3.07
C SER A 366 -1.40 11.66 -3.58
N ILE A 367 -0.66 10.75 -2.93
CA ILE A 367 0.62 10.23 -3.44
C ILE A 367 0.43 9.58 -4.80
N PHE A 368 -0.56 8.69 -4.91
CA PHE A 368 -0.86 7.95 -6.13
C PHE A 368 -1.50 8.83 -7.19
N ASP A 369 -2.38 9.78 -6.80
CA ASP A 369 -2.95 10.76 -7.74
C ASP A 369 -1.85 11.67 -8.32
N CYS A 370 -0.85 12.05 -7.53
CA CYS A 370 0.34 12.80 -7.97
C CYS A 370 1.18 11.98 -8.96
N MET A 371 1.56 10.74 -8.60
CA MET A 371 2.36 9.88 -9.46
C MET A 371 1.62 9.52 -10.76
N LEU A 372 0.31 9.29 -10.68
CA LEU A 372 -0.56 9.07 -11.85
C LEU A 372 -0.50 10.25 -12.82
N ALA A 373 -0.42 11.48 -12.33
CA ALA A 373 -0.25 12.68 -13.14
C ALA A 373 1.19 12.89 -13.64
N GLY A 374 2.12 11.98 -13.36
CA GLY A 374 3.54 12.10 -13.72
C GLY A 374 4.26 13.23 -12.98
N SER A 375 3.73 13.72 -11.87
CA SER A 375 4.38 14.67 -10.98
C SER A 375 5.27 13.91 -9.99
N ILE A 376 6.42 14.48 -9.62
CA ILE A 376 7.39 13.85 -8.73
C ILE A 376 7.02 14.12 -7.28
N PRO A 377 6.73 13.09 -6.45
CA PRO A 377 6.35 13.31 -5.07
C PRO A 377 7.51 13.82 -4.21
N VAL A 378 7.22 14.81 -3.36
CA VAL A 378 8.15 15.32 -2.33
C VAL A 378 7.67 14.84 -0.97
N PHE A 379 8.43 13.98 -0.32
CA PHE A 379 8.10 13.43 0.98
C PHE A 379 8.83 14.16 2.10
N PHE A 380 8.16 14.29 3.25
CA PHE A 380 8.68 14.96 4.44
C PHE A 380 8.88 14.00 5.62
N TRP A 381 8.55 12.75 5.43
CA TRP A 381 8.67 11.67 6.40
C TRP A 381 8.82 10.33 5.67
N LYS A 382 9.90 9.59 5.96
CA LYS A 382 10.23 8.34 5.25
C LYS A 382 9.12 7.28 5.34
N ARG A 383 8.35 7.27 6.46
CA ARG A 383 7.23 6.34 6.64
C ARG A 383 6.01 6.65 5.76
N THR A 384 5.98 7.79 5.07
CA THR A 384 4.84 8.16 4.23
C THR A 384 4.72 7.25 3.01
N ALA A 385 5.84 6.82 2.43
CA ALA A 385 5.83 5.97 1.23
C ALA A 385 6.90 4.87 1.25
N TYR A 386 8.15 5.16 1.64
CA TYR A 386 9.28 4.26 1.45
C TYR A 386 9.15 2.93 2.20
N TYR A 387 8.51 2.93 3.37
CA TYR A 387 8.26 1.73 4.17
C TYR A 387 6.82 1.20 4.00
N GLN A 388 6.04 1.78 3.06
CA GLN A 388 4.64 1.40 2.84
C GLN A 388 4.48 0.46 1.65
N TYR A 389 5.13 0.78 0.51
CA TYR A 389 4.77 0.25 -0.81
C TYR A 389 5.94 -0.45 -1.50
N GLU A 390 6.72 -1.24 -0.77
CA GLU A 390 7.95 -1.91 -1.22
C GLU A 390 7.75 -2.81 -2.45
N TRP A 391 6.55 -3.41 -2.61
CA TRP A 391 6.25 -4.24 -3.78
C TRP A 391 5.90 -3.43 -5.03
N PHE A 392 5.59 -2.15 -4.88
CA PHE A 392 4.98 -1.30 -5.92
C PHE A 392 5.88 -0.18 -6.42
N LEU A 393 6.70 0.36 -5.55
CA LEU A 393 7.59 1.50 -5.84
C LEU A 393 9.04 1.03 -6.08
N PRO A 394 9.87 1.82 -6.80
CA PRO A 394 11.29 1.52 -6.98
C PRO A 394 12.03 1.38 -5.65
N GLY A 395 13.05 0.51 -5.61
CA GLY A 395 13.90 0.31 -4.43
C GLY A 395 14.77 1.53 -4.10
N GLU A 396 15.08 2.37 -5.10
CA GLU A 396 15.85 3.61 -4.95
C GLU A 396 14.88 4.81 -4.88
N PRO A 397 14.57 5.32 -3.67
CA PRO A 397 13.60 6.41 -3.48
C PRO A 397 13.93 7.69 -4.26
N GLU A 398 15.19 8.02 -4.40
CA GLU A 398 15.72 9.19 -5.13
C GLU A 398 15.49 9.08 -6.64
N SER A 399 15.24 7.91 -7.17
CA SER A 399 14.94 7.73 -8.60
C SER A 399 13.55 8.26 -9.00
N TYR A 400 12.63 8.41 -8.05
CA TYR A 400 11.23 8.79 -8.32
C TYR A 400 10.67 9.86 -7.37
N SER A 401 11.41 10.27 -6.33
CA SER A 401 10.91 11.18 -5.30
C SER A 401 12.00 12.04 -4.70
N VAL A 402 11.62 13.16 -4.10
CA VAL A 402 12.51 14.01 -3.31
C VAL A 402 12.17 13.88 -1.84
N PHE A 403 13.17 13.76 -0.98
CA PHE A 403 12.99 13.79 0.47
C PHE A 403 13.50 15.10 1.06
N ILE A 404 12.61 15.82 1.75
CA ILE A 404 12.95 17.01 2.54
C ILE A 404 12.48 16.77 3.96
N ASP A 405 13.39 16.72 4.93
CA ASP A 405 12.99 16.48 6.31
C ASP A 405 12.03 17.55 6.82
N ARG A 406 10.93 17.14 7.46
CA ARG A 406 9.91 18.06 7.97
C ARG A 406 10.43 19.07 8.98
N TYR A 407 11.39 18.67 9.82
CA TYR A 407 11.96 19.56 10.82
C TYR A 407 12.86 20.60 10.16
N ALA A 408 13.58 20.24 9.10
CA ALA A 408 14.33 21.20 8.29
C ALA A 408 13.39 22.27 7.70
N VAL A 409 12.23 21.86 7.15
CA VAL A 409 11.22 22.79 6.65
C VAL A 409 10.65 23.67 7.76
N GLN A 410 10.33 23.11 8.92
CA GLN A 410 9.88 23.88 10.10
C GLN A 410 10.93 24.90 10.57
N ASN A 411 12.20 24.57 10.46
CA ASN A 411 13.33 25.41 10.86
C ASN A 411 13.79 26.40 9.75
N GLY A 412 13.01 26.55 8.67
CA GLY A 412 13.26 27.59 7.67
C GLY A 412 13.81 27.12 6.34
N THR A 413 14.13 25.83 6.13
CA THR A 413 14.59 25.33 4.83
C THR A 413 13.55 25.67 3.74
N SER A 414 13.99 26.32 2.68
CA SER A 414 13.18 26.71 1.54
C SER A 414 12.94 25.50 0.61
N ILE A 415 11.67 25.08 0.47
CA ILE A 415 11.29 24.01 -0.47
C ILE A 415 11.66 24.41 -1.90
N LYS A 416 11.38 25.66 -2.29
CA LYS A 416 11.71 26.21 -3.61
C LYS A 416 13.21 26.09 -3.93
N GLU A 417 14.07 26.49 -2.99
CA GLU A 417 15.53 26.43 -3.20
C GLU A 417 16.04 24.99 -3.32
N VAL A 418 15.49 24.06 -2.53
CA VAL A 418 15.84 22.64 -2.61
C VAL A 418 15.44 22.08 -3.97
N LEU A 419 14.20 22.28 -4.39
CA LEU A 419 13.68 21.75 -5.66
C LEU A 419 14.30 22.45 -6.87
N GLY A 420 14.56 23.76 -6.79
CA GLY A 420 15.16 24.55 -7.87
C GLY A 420 16.63 24.20 -8.17
N LYS A 421 17.31 23.50 -7.25
CA LYS A 421 18.69 22.98 -7.47
C LYS A 421 18.74 21.70 -8.29
N ILE A 422 17.60 21.02 -8.47
CA ILE A 422 17.51 19.77 -9.24
C ILE A 422 17.51 20.15 -10.73
N GLY A 423 18.50 19.67 -11.48
CA GLY A 423 18.65 19.98 -12.90
C GLY A 423 17.51 19.38 -13.75
N ARG A 424 17.21 20.01 -14.87
CA ARG A 424 16.10 19.60 -15.77
C ARG A 424 16.22 18.14 -16.23
N ASP A 425 17.42 17.66 -16.51
CA ASP A 425 17.67 16.29 -16.93
C ASP A 425 17.35 15.29 -15.80
N GLU A 426 17.65 15.65 -14.56
CA GLU A 426 17.31 14.86 -13.39
C GLU A 426 15.79 14.82 -13.17
N VAL A 427 15.13 15.98 -13.21
CA VAL A 427 13.65 16.07 -13.16
C VAL A 427 13.02 15.19 -14.23
N LYS A 428 13.58 15.21 -15.45
CA LYS A 428 13.08 14.35 -16.53
C LYS A 428 13.26 12.86 -16.22
N ARG A 429 14.45 12.44 -15.75
CA ARG A 429 14.71 11.03 -15.37
C ARG A 429 13.76 10.56 -14.26
N MET A 430 13.58 11.35 -13.21
CA MET A 430 12.68 11.04 -12.11
C MET A 430 11.22 10.93 -12.59
N ARG A 431 10.78 11.84 -13.47
CA ARG A 431 9.44 11.81 -14.06
C ARG A 431 9.24 10.59 -14.93
N ASP A 432 10.20 10.26 -15.80
CA ASP A 432 10.14 9.08 -16.65
C ASP A 432 9.99 7.82 -15.78
N LYS A 433 10.69 7.75 -14.64
CA LYS A 433 10.55 6.67 -13.65
C LYS A 433 9.16 6.64 -13.00
N VAL A 434 8.61 7.78 -12.60
CA VAL A 434 7.23 7.87 -12.06
C VAL A 434 6.23 7.37 -13.10
N ILE A 435 6.36 7.80 -14.36
CA ILE A 435 5.46 7.39 -15.47
C ILE A 435 5.59 5.90 -15.76
N GLU A 436 6.79 5.35 -15.76
CA GLU A 436 7.04 3.91 -15.92
C GLU A 436 6.24 3.09 -14.89
N TYR A 437 6.13 3.57 -13.67
CA TYR A 437 5.48 2.87 -12.55
C TYR A 437 3.96 3.04 -12.47
N ILE A 438 3.35 3.85 -13.34
CA ILE A 438 1.88 4.05 -13.35
C ILE A 438 1.08 2.74 -13.35
N PRO A 439 1.38 1.71 -14.18
CA PRO A 439 0.60 0.48 -14.16
C PRO A 439 0.65 -0.24 -12.80
N ARG A 440 1.73 -0.11 -12.06
CA ARG A 440 1.93 -0.76 -10.77
C ARG A 440 1.13 -0.14 -9.61
N ILE A 441 0.55 1.04 -9.82
CA ILE A 441 -0.17 1.81 -8.79
C ILE A 441 -1.64 2.05 -9.12
N VAL A 442 -2.16 1.44 -10.19
CA VAL A 442 -3.55 1.54 -10.60
C VAL A 442 -4.24 0.19 -10.58
N TYR A 443 -5.56 0.18 -10.53
CA TYR A 443 -6.40 -1.02 -10.60
C TYR A 443 -7.20 -1.01 -11.88
N ALA A 444 -7.10 -2.06 -12.68
CA ALA A 444 -7.82 -2.18 -13.94
C ALA A 444 -9.34 -2.19 -13.73
N LYS A 445 -10.05 -1.60 -14.69
CA LYS A 445 -11.52 -1.70 -14.77
C LYS A 445 -11.99 -3.11 -15.09
N SER A 446 -11.25 -3.81 -15.96
CA SER A 446 -11.59 -5.19 -16.33
C SER A 446 -11.40 -6.11 -15.13
N SER A 447 -12.40 -6.93 -14.80
CA SER A 447 -12.30 -7.95 -13.77
C SER A 447 -11.21 -8.99 -14.06
N ARG A 448 -10.76 -9.13 -15.32
CA ARG A 448 -9.66 -9.99 -15.76
C ARG A 448 -8.30 -9.29 -15.77
N GLY A 449 -8.23 -8.00 -15.41
CA GLY A 449 -6.99 -7.22 -15.40
C GLY A 449 -6.63 -6.62 -16.77
N LEU A 450 -5.35 -6.29 -16.92
CA LEU A 450 -4.78 -5.74 -18.14
C LEU A 450 -4.08 -6.88 -18.90
N GLU A 451 -4.50 -7.17 -20.12
CA GLU A 451 -3.86 -8.21 -20.93
C GLU A 451 -2.41 -7.83 -21.24
N GLY A 452 -1.47 -8.72 -20.89
CA GLY A 452 -0.03 -8.51 -21.12
C GLY A 452 0.66 -7.53 -20.18
N MET A 453 -0.04 -6.94 -19.19
CA MET A 453 0.51 -5.99 -18.23
C MET A 453 -0.05 -6.28 -16.82
N LYS A 454 0.80 -6.20 -15.81
CA LYS A 454 0.37 -6.35 -14.40
C LYS A 454 -0.05 -5.01 -13.83
N ASP A 455 -1.22 -4.98 -13.19
CA ASP A 455 -1.67 -3.86 -12.39
C ASP A 455 -1.36 -4.09 -10.88
N ALA A 456 -1.78 -3.17 -10.03
CA ALA A 456 -1.52 -3.26 -8.60
C ALA A 456 -2.14 -4.52 -7.96
N PHE A 457 -3.29 -5.00 -8.44
CA PHE A 457 -3.91 -6.24 -7.96
C PHE A 457 -3.03 -7.45 -8.29
N ASP A 458 -2.56 -7.58 -9.53
CA ASP A 458 -1.74 -8.71 -9.96
C ASP A 458 -0.43 -8.79 -9.18
N ILE A 459 0.22 -7.63 -8.94
CA ILE A 459 1.45 -7.53 -8.15
C ILE A 459 1.21 -7.97 -6.71
N ALA A 460 0.11 -7.54 -6.10
CA ALA A 460 -0.22 -7.90 -4.73
C ALA A 460 -0.46 -9.40 -4.57
N VAL A 461 -1.29 -10.00 -5.44
CA VAL A 461 -1.62 -11.43 -5.35
C VAL A 461 -0.41 -12.30 -5.63
N GLU A 462 0.38 -11.97 -6.65
CA GLU A 462 1.64 -12.68 -6.92
C GLU A 462 2.64 -12.55 -5.75
N GLY A 463 2.71 -11.36 -5.13
CA GLY A 463 3.52 -11.14 -3.94
C GLY A 463 3.11 -12.02 -2.77
N VAL A 464 1.80 -12.20 -2.53
CA VAL A 464 1.28 -13.13 -1.50
C VAL A 464 1.67 -14.57 -1.83
N LEU A 465 1.42 -15.02 -3.06
CA LEU A 465 1.75 -16.38 -3.49
C LEU A 465 3.25 -16.69 -3.38
N LYS A 466 4.10 -15.74 -3.78
CA LYS A 466 5.54 -15.84 -3.65
C LYS A 466 5.96 -15.96 -2.19
N ARG A 467 5.42 -15.12 -1.33
CA ARG A 467 5.69 -15.11 0.11
C ARG A 467 5.30 -16.44 0.76
N ASN A 468 4.12 -16.99 0.44
CA ASN A 468 3.68 -18.26 0.97
C ASN A 468 4.64 -19.39 0.58
N LYS A 469 5.10 -19.43 -0.68
CA LYS A 469 6.13 -20.38 -1.11
C LYS A 469 7.47 -20.22 -0.39
N GLU A 470 7.93 -18.99 -0.21
CA GLU A 470 9.18 -18.72 0.52
C GLU A 470 9.09 -19.17 1.99
N GLN A 471 7.94 -18.97 2.62
CA GLN A 471 7.67 -19.44 3.99
C GLN A 471 7.66 -20.97 4.07
N GLU A 472 7.00 -21.65 3.12
CA GLU A 472 6.99 -23.11 3.03
C GLU A 472 8.40 -23.69 2.85
N GLN A 473 9.20 -23.11 1.94
CA GLN A 473 10.58 -23.51 1.68
C GLN A 473 11.52 -23.26 2.88
N ALA A 474 11.26 -22.20 3.67
CA ALA A 474 12.02 -21.91 4.88
C ALA A 474 11.73 -22.87 6.05
N GLY A 475 10.88 -23.89 5.83
CA GLY A 475 10.59 -24.92 6.81
C GLY A 475 9.53 -24.53 7.84
N TYR A 476 8.80 -23.44 7.62
CA TYR A 476 7.51 -23.20 8.28
C TYR A 476 6.54 -24.26 7.76
N LYS A 477 6.75 -25.51 8.18
CA LYS A 477 5.81 -26.59 7.89
C LYS A 477 4.53 -26.29 8.66
N TRP A 478 3.53 -25.96 7.92
CA TRP A 478 2.15 -25.96 8.38
C TRP A 478 1.86 -27.37 8.93
N ARG A 479 1.54 -27.47 10.19
CA ARG A 479 1.15 -28.74 10.82
C ARG A 479 -0.30 -29.03 10.56
#